data_682712ad5e2d36eab8bee0b784c43a3b
#
_entry.id   682712ad5e2d36eab8bee0b784c43a3b
#
_cell.length_a   1.000
_cell.length_b   1.000
_cell.length_c   1.000
_cell.angle_alpha   90.00
_cell.angle_beta   90.00
_cell.angle_gamma   90.00
#
_symmetry.space_group_name_H-M   'P 1'
#
loop_
_entity.id
_entity.type
_entity.pdbx_description
1 polymer ?
#
loop_
_entity_poly.entity_id
_entity_poly.type
_entity_poly.pdbx_seq_one_letter_code
_entity_poly.pdbx_strand_id
1 'polypeptide(L)'
;MDVVASVYYTQNNGDECSVRLDYSAIKDAEFAEKLKEKLKVVYRDGEVKIGLTGRLKVPAMCSSEKNRLKIYITSPDLVKITQEGVGSFYAKTINSDRLEIDNEGVGSVNIDKILANKLEVTNEGVGSVSIDDAKGDVMKIDNEGVGSVKVGRVAMVDLKVDNEGVGSVTLDFYKGDYLKINNDGVGKVSAKVDCQILNVDLDGVGSVHLSGVTGKYTRHKDGVGSISDGGLKVGR
;
A
#
# COMPACT_ATOMS: atom_id res chain seq x y z
N MET A 1 7.32 -12.58 8.47
CA MET A 1 7.21 -12.11 9.87
C MET A 1 6.12 -12.89 10.58
N ASP A 2 6.40 -13.43 11.76
CA ASP A 2 5.41 -14.21 12.53
C ASP A 2 4.82 -13.39 13.69
N VAL A 3 4.95 -12.07 13.65
CA VAL A 3 4.39 -11.18 14.68
C VAL A 3 3.07 -10.61 14.22
N VAL A 4 2.06 -10.76 15.07
CA VAL A 4 0.79 -10.05 14.90
C VAL A 4 0.90 -8.72 15.63
N ALA A 5 1.10 -7.63 14.87
CA ALA A 5 1.35 -6.31 15.41
C ALA A 5 0.65 -5.20 14.62
N SER A 6 0.43 -4.05 15.27
CA SER A 6 0.07 -2.80 14.59
C SER A 6 1.24 -1.82 14.70
N VAL A 7 1.77 -1.37 13.59
CA VAL A 7 2.88 -0.42 13.51
C VAL A 7 2.32 0.98 13.24
N TYR A 8 2.73 1.93 14.06
CA TYR A 8 2.39 3.35 13.93
C TYR A 8 3.66 4.13 13.66
N TYR A 9 3.74 4.71 12.47
CA TYR A 9 4.89 5.51 12.06
C TYR A 9 4.60 6.99 12.16
N THR A 10 5.58 7.74 12.64
CA THR A 10 5.57 9.20 12.69
C THR A 10 6.88 9.74 12.15
N GLN A 11 6.83 10.51 11.08
CA GLN A 11 7.99 11.25 10.59
C GLN A 11 8.23 12.47 11.47
N ASN A 12 9.48 12.69 11.89
CA ASN A 12 9.89 13.86 12.67
C ASN A 12 10.74 14.81 11.81
N ASN A 13 11.00 16.01 12.35
CA ASN A 13 11.87 17.02 11.70
C ASN A 13 13.29 17.04 12.31
N GLY A 14 13.60 16.11 13.21
CA GLY A 14 14.91 15.98 13.86
C GLY A 14 15.68 14.78 13.34
N ASP A 15 16.83 14.49 13.92
CA ASP A 15 17.70 13.36 13.55
C ASP A 15 17.43 12.10 14.38
N GLU A 16 16.42 12.12 15.23
CA GLU A 16 16.14 11.04 16.17
C GLU A 16 15.36 9.90 15.49
N CYS A 17 15.90 8.68 15.62
CA CYS A 17 15.20 7.45 15.31
C CYS A 17 14.83 6.73 16.60
N SER A 18 13.59 6.32 16.76
CA SER A 18 13.13 5.58 17.92
C SER A 18 12.14 4.47 17.57
N VAL A 19 12.21 3.39 18.37
CA VAL A 19 11.23 2.30 18.31
C VAL A 19 10.72 2.05 19.74
N ARG A 20 9.42 2.18 19.95
CA ARG A 20 8.77 1.90 21.23
C ARG A 20 7.77 0.76 21.07
N LEU A 21 7.88 -0.22 21.94
CA LEU A 21 6.99 -1.38 21.98
C LEU A 21 5.96 -1.21 23.10
N ASP A 22 4.69 -1.42 22.80
CA ASP A 22 3.59 -1.30 23.74
C ASP A 22 2.78 -2.59 23.79
N TYR A 23 2.92 -3.30 24.89
CA TYR A 23 2.25 -4.57 25.18
C TYR A 23 0.95 -4.41 25.96
N SER A 24 0.58 -3.20 26.34
CA SER A 24 -0.54 -2.93 27.23
C SER A 24 -1.90 -3.41 26.72
N ALA A 25 -2.04 -3.52 25.39
CA ALA A 25 -3.24 -4.04 24.76
C ALA A 25 -3.39 -5.57 24.83
N ILE A 26 -2.30 -6.30 25.10
CA ILE A 26 -2.30 -7.76 25.14
C ILE A 26 -2.87 -8.22 26.49
N LYS A 27 -4.07 -8.80 26.46
CA LYS A 27 -4.77 -9.25 27.67
C LYS A 27 -4.22 -10.55 28.26
N ASP A 28 -3.57 -11.37 27.44
CA ASP A 28 -2.94 -12.63 27.85
C ASP A 28 -1.51 -12.32 28.36
N ALA A 29 -1.34 -12.30 29.68
CA ALA A 29 -0.08 -11.96 30.31
C ALA A 29 1.03 -12.97 30.02
N GLU A 30 0.71 -14.29 29.94
CA GLU A 30 1.68 -15.33 29.61
C GLU A 30 2.17 -15.18 28.18
N PHE A 31 1.25 -14.91 27.25
CA PHE A 31 1.61 -14.62 25.87
C PHE A 31 2.46 -13.33 25.76
N ALA A 32 2.11 -12.27 26.49
CA ALA A 32 2.88 -11.03 26.49
C ALA A 32 4.33 -11.26 26.91
N GLU A 33 4.58 -12.03 27.97
CA GLU A 33 5.95 -12.35 28.43
C GLU A 33 6.71 -13.20 27.39
N LYS A 34 6.10 -14.25 26.84
CA LYS A 34 6.70 -15.03 25.76
C LYS A 34 7.01 -14.21 24.52
N LEU A 35 6.15 -13.22 24.20
CA LEU A 35 6.37 -12.33 23.08
C LEU A 35 7.56 -11.39 23.34
N LYS A 36 7.70 -10.84 24.56
CA LYS A 36 8.85 -10.01 24.95
C LYS A 36 10.18 -10.76 24.82
N GLU A 37 10.22 -12.02 25.23
CA GLU A 37 11.44 -12.85 25.15
C GLU A 37 11.85 -13.13 23.70
N LYS A 38 10.87 -13.35 22.82
CA LYS A 38 11.11 -13.77 21.44
C LYS A 38 11.18 -12.62 20.43
N LEU A 39 10.61 -11.48 20.75
CA LEU A 39 10.61 -10.32 19.87
C LEU A 39 12.03 -9.75 19.74
N LYS A 40 12.48 -9.56 18.51
CA LYS A 40 13.73 -8.90 18.17
C LYS A 40 13.46 -7.65 17.36
N VAL A 41 14.05 -6.57 17.80
CA VAL A 41 14.16 -5.32 17.06
C VAL A 41 15.64 -5.13 16.75
N VAL A 42 15.98 -5.12 15.48
CA VAL A 42 17.34 -4.93 15.00
C VAL A 42 17.40 -3.64 14.21
N TYR A 43 18.26 -2.74 14.65
CA TYR A 43 18.58 -1.53 13.91
C TYR A 43 19.98 -1.68 13.30
N ARG A 44 20.06 -1.66 12.00
CA ARG A 44 21.32 -1.78 11.26
C ARG A 44 21.23 -1.04 9.92
N ASP A 45 22.26 -0.25 9.61
CA ASP A 45 22.43 0.43 8.32
C ASP A 45 21.19 1.25 7.88
N GLY A 46 20.52 1.92 8.84
CA GLY A 46 19.31 2.68 8.59
C GLY A 46 18.03 1.83 8.46
N GLU A 47 18.12 0.52 8.63
CA GLU A 47 16.98 -0.40 8.56
C GLU A 47 16.53 -0.82 9.97
N VAL A 48 15.23 -0.83 10.21
CA VAL A 48 14.59 -1.42 11.39
C VAL A 48 13.91 -2.72 11.02
N LYS A 49 14.46 -3.84 11.47
CA LYS A 49 13.82 -5.17 11.34
C LYS A 49 13.15 -5.58 12.64
N ILE A 50 11.88 -5.96 12.55
CA ILE A 50 11.09 -6.43 13.68
C ILE A 50 10.60 -7.83 13.37
N GLY A 51 11.00 -8.80 14.19
CA GLY A 51 10.68 -10.20 13.96
C GLY A 51 10.71 -11.04 15.23
N LEU A 52 10.41 -12.32 15.12
CA LEU A 52 10.47 -13.28 16.21
C LEU A 52 11.67 -14.23 16.07
N THR A 53 12.28 -14.56 17.21
CA THR A 53 13.20 -15.70 17.30
C THR A 53 12.42 -16.99 17.49
N GLY A 54 12.20 -17.73 16.40
CA GLY A 54 11.47 -18.99 16.38
C GLY A 54 9.95 -18.80 16.40
N ARG A 55 9.22 -19.92 16.47
CA ARG A 55 7.76 -19.92 16.40
C ARG A 55 7.11 -19.51 17.72
N LEU A 56 6.06 -18.73 17.65
CA LEU A 56 5.21 -18.37 18.77
C LEU A 56 3.73 -18.63 18.37
N LYS A 57 3.04 -19.45 19.16
CA LYS A 57 1.61 -19.69 18.95
C LYS A 57 0.84 -18.44 19.39
N VAL A 58 0.19 -17.77 18.48
CA VAL A 58 -0.62 -16.58 18.76
C VAL A 58 -2.00 -17.00 19.23
N PRO A 59 -2.44 -16.61 20.44
CA PRO A 59 -3.81 -16.87 20.90
C PRO A 59 -4.84 -16.20 19.97
N ALA A 60 -5.98 -16.84 19.74
CA ALA A 60 -7.03 -16.34 18.86
C ALA A 60 -7.50 -14.91 19.24
N MET A 61 -7.51 -14.58 20.54
CA MET A 61 -7.87 -13.25 21.03
C MET A 61 -6.87 -12.17 20.62
N CYS A 62 -5.60 -12.51 20.37
CA CYS A 62 -4.54 -11.58 19.97
C CYS A 62 -4.51 -11.33 18.45
N SER A 63 -5.32 -12.04 17.67
CA SER A 63 -5.52 -11.76 16.26
C SER A 63 -6.35 -10.49 16.02
N SER A 64 -7.15 -10.07 16.99
CA SER A 64 -7.89 -8.81 16.96
C SER A 64 -6.96 -7.61 17.12
N GLU A 65 -7.16 -6.57 16.32
CA GLU A 65 -6.37 -5.34 16.37
C GLU A 65 -6.33 -4.68 17.76
N LYS A 66 -7.40 -4.82 18.53
CA LYS A 66 -7.52 -4.29 19.91
C LYS A 66 -6.65 -5.01 20.94
N ASN A 67 -6.15 -6.22 20.63
CA ASN A 67 -5.44 -7.09 21.57
C ASN A 67 -4.05 -7.51 21.05
N ARG A 68 -3.43 -6.72 20.17
CA ARG A 68 -2.11 -7.04 19.62
C ARG A 68 -1.04 -6.06 20.08
N LEU A 69 0.21 -6.44 19.89
CA LEU A 69 1.36 -5.57 20.09
C LEU A 69 1.21 -4.29 19.25
N LYS A 70 1.47 -3.14 19.86
CA LYS A 70 1.61 -1.86 19.15
C LYS A 70 3.07 -1.46 19.11
N ILE A 71 3.53 -1.07 17.95
CA ILE A 71 4.90 -0.66 17.69
C ILE A 71 4.87 0.76 17.18
N TYR A 72 5.54 1.66 17.86
CA TYR A 72 5.63 3.06 17.44
C TYR A 72 7.03 3.32 16.94
N ILE A 73 7.14 3.78 15.70
CA ILE A 73 8.40 4.07 15.03
C ILE A 73 8.42 5.56 14.69
N THR A 74 9.53 6.21 14.99
CA THR A 74 9.77 7.61 14.61
C THR A 74 11.11 7.71 13.92
N SER A 75 11.18 8.41 12.80
CA SER A 75 12.42 8.71 12.09
C SER A 75 12.30 10.01 11.27
N PRO A 76 13.41 10.65 10.87
CA PRO A 76 13.39 11.84 10.04
C PRO A 76 12.97 11.56 8.60
N ASP A 77 13.25 10.38 8.08
CA ASP A 77 12.89 9.95 6.74
C ASP A 77 12.45 8.49 6.72
N LEU A 78 11.69 8.11 5.71
CA LEU A 78 11.26 6.75 5.45
C LEU A 78 11.22 6.51 3.94
N VAL A 79 12.11 5.66 3.46
CA VAL A 79 12.27 5.36 2.03
C VAL A 79 11.69 4.01 1.63
N LYS A 80 11.48 3.11 2.59
CA LYS A 80 10.94 1.78 2.32
C LYS A 80 10.12 1.23 3.49
N ILE A 81 8.99 0.61 3.16
CA ILE A 81 8.13 -0.16 4.06
C ILE A 81 7.99 -1.56 3.47
N THR A 82 8.36 -2.60 4.22
CA THR A 82 8.10 -3.99 3.85
C THR A 82 7.26 -4.67 4.92
N GLN A 83 6.05 -5.03 4.56
CA GLN A 83 5.08 -5.70 5.43
C GLN A 83 5.02 -7.20 5.06
N GLU A 84 5.82 -8.03 5.71
CA GLU A 84 5.86 -9.49 5.50
C GLU A 84 4.92 -10.27 6.44
N GLY A 85 4.50 -9.67 7.54
CA GLY A 85 3.79 -10.36 8.61
C GLY A 85 2.29 -10.25 8.59
N VAL A 86 1.68 -10.57 9.75
CA VAL A 86 0.25 -10.41 10.00
C VAL A 86 0.04 -9.16 10.82
N GLY A 87 -0.50 -8.10 10.22
CA GLY A 87 -0.72 -6.87 10.96
C GLY A 87 -1.03 -5.67 10.10
N SER A 88 -0.92 -4.50 10.69
CA SER A 88 -1.25 -3.27 9.99
C SER A 88 -0.18 -2.21 10.23
N PHE A 89 0.16 -1.48 9.19
CA PHE A 89 1.01 -0.30 9.25
C PHE A 89 0.14 0.95 9.10
N TYR A 90 0.42 1.96 9.90
CA TYR A 90 -0.28 3.24 9.89
C TYR A 90 0.68 4.40 9.89
N ALA A 91 0.48 5.37 9.00
CA ALA A 91 1.16 6.65 9.02
C ALA A 91 0.21 7.78 8.62
N LYS A 92 0.37 8.95 9.24
CA LYS A 92 -0.41 10.13 8.84
C LYS A 92 0.20 10.83 7.62
N THR A 93 1.48 11.07 7.67
CA THR A 93 2.17 11.75 6.57
C THR A 93 3.57 11.18 6.41
N ILE A 94 3.94 10.91 5.17
CA ILE A 94 5.29 10.55 4.76
C ILE A 94 5.73 11.54 3.69
N ASN A 95 6.87 12.18 3.92
CA ASN A 95 7.52 13.08 2.98
C ASN A 95 8.92 12.53 2.68
N SER A 96 9.15 12.08 1.47
CA SER A 96 10.40 11.45 1.06
C SER A 96 10.67 11.73 -0.41
N ASP A 97 11.92 11.73 -0.84
CA ASP A 97 12.23 11.82 -2.25
C ASP A 97 11.77 10.57 -3.01
N ARG A 98 11.99 9.41 -2.41
CA ARG A 98 11.54 8.11 -2.93
C ARG A 98 10.93 7.30 -1.80
N LEU A 99 9.74 6.75 -2.03
CA LEU A 99 9.10 5.81 -1.12
C LEU A 99 8.71 4.52 -1.86
N GLU A 100 9.09 3.39 -1.29
CA GLU A 100 8.72 2.05 -1.73
C GLU A 100 7.86 1.38 -0.65
N ILE A 101 6.73 0.82 -1.02
CA ILE A 101 5.79 0.14 -0.13
C ILE A 101 5.54 -1.25 -0.67
N ASP A 102 6.03 -2.27 0.04
CA ASP A 102 5.85 -3.68 -0.29
C ASP A 102 4.97 -4.36 0.75
N ASN A 103 3.80 -4.82 0.34
CA ASN A 103 2.92 -5.63 1.17
C ASN A 103 2.96 -7.08 0.69
N GLU A 104 3.81 -7.88 1.31
CA GLU A 104 4.01 -9.31 1.04
C GLU A 104 3.23 -10.21 2.01
N GLY A 105 2.79 -9.64 3.13
CA GLY A 105 2.17 -10.37 4.23
C GLY A 105 0.65 -10.48 4.17
N VAL A 106 0.06 -10.79 5.33
CA VAL A 106 -1.39 -10.79 5.56
C VAL A 106 -1.75 -9.59 6.42
N GLY A 107 -2.16 -8.51 5.80
CA GLY A 107 -2.46 -7.29 6.56
C GLY A 107 -2.71 -6.06 5.72
N SER A 108 -2.53 -4.90 6.32
CA SER A 108 -2.80 -3.65 5.63
C SER A 108 -1.74 -2.58 5.85
N VAL A 109 -1.49 -1.79 4.82
CA VAL A 109 -0.73 -0.55 4.91
C VAL A 109 -1.71 0.60 4.71
N ASN A 110 -1.79 1.51 5.70
CA ASN A 110 -2.73 2.63 5.69
C ASN A 110 -1.96 3.94 5.90
N ILE A 111 -2.01 4.83 4.92
CA ILE A 111 -1.29 6.10 4.94
C ILE A 111 -2.24 7.20 4.51
N ASP A 112 -2.42 8.23 5.36
CA ASP A 112 -3.32 9.33 5.03
C ASP A 112 -2.72 10.19 3.88
N LYS A 113 -1.41 10.50 3.95
CA LYS A 113 -0.79 11.40 2.97
C LYS A 113 0.65 11.02 2.63
N ILE A 114 0.97 10.99 1.34
CA ILE A 114 2.32 10.82 0.81
C ILE A 114 2.69 12.01 -0.06
N LEU A 115 3.89 12.56 0.19
CA LEU A 115 4.57 13.50 -0.68
C LEU A 115 5.89 12.84 -1.09
N ALA A 116 5.98 12.37 -2.34
CA ALA A 116 7.18 11.69 -2.81
C ALA A 116 7.38 11.90 -4.31
N ASN A 117 8.58 12.31 -4.72
CA ASN A 117 8.86 12.46 -6.15
C ASN A 117 8.71 11.12 -6.88
N LYS A 118 9.15 10.04 -6.25
CA LYS A 118 8.91 8.68 -6.74
C LYS A 118 8.21 7.83 -5.69
N LEU A 119 7.04 7.28 -6.01
CA LEU A 119 6.28 6.36 -5.18
C LEU A 119 6.09 5.02 -5.91
N GLU A 120 6.47 3.93 -5.25
CA GLU A 120 6.26 2.57 -5.74
C GLU A 120 5.45 1.80 -4.70
N VAL A 121 4.37 1.17 -5.14
CA VAL A 121 3.44 0.41 -4.27
C VAL A 121 3.26 -0.97 -4.87
N THR A 122 3.73 -1.98 -4.16
CA THR A 122 3.60 -3.38 -4.54
C THR A 122 2.75 -4.13 -3.52
N ASN A 123 1.76 -4.88 -3.98
CA ASN A 123 0.94 -5.76 -3.15
C ASN A 123 1.02 -7.19 -3.70
N GLU A 124 1.88 -8.00 -3.13
CA GLU A 124 2.07 -9.43 -3.45
C GLU A 124 1.33 -10.34 -2.44
N GLY A 125 1.02 -9.80 -1.27
CA GLY A 125 0.40 -10.54 -0.18
C GLY A 125 -1.12 -10.71 -0.27
N VAL A 126 -1.70 -11.13 0.86
CA VAL A 126 -3.15 -11.18 1.07
C VAL A 126 -3.55 -10.01 1.96
N GLY A 127 -3.94 -8.92 1.37
CA GLY A 127 -4.26 -7.73 2.16
C GLY A 127 -4.54 -6.50 1.33
N SER A 128 -4.31 -5.33 1.93
CA SER A 128 -4.62 -4.08 1.25
C SER A 128 -3.58 -2.99 1.50
N VAL A 129 -3.38 -2.17 0.48
CA VAL A 129 -2.70 -0.87 0.63
C VAL A 129 -3.71 0.23 0.41
N SER A 130 -3.86 1.13 1.37
CA SER A 130 -4.75 2.29 1.30
C SER A 130 -3.97 3.58 1.53
N ILE A 131 -4.04 4.48 0.56
CA ILE A 131 -3.43 5.80 0.61
C ILE A 131 -4.53 6.82 0.30
N ASP A 132 -4.75 7.81 1.19
CA ASP A 132 -5.83 8.77 0.95
C ASP A 132 -5.41 9.88 -0.02
N ASP A 133 -4.19 10.40 0.07
CA ASP A 133 -3.66 11.47 -0.83
C ASP A 133 -2.20 11.18 -1.18
N ALA A 134 -1.86 11.12 -2.47
CA ALA A 134 -0.50 10.93 -2.98
C ALA A 134 -0.13 12.03 -3.98
N LYS A 135 1.02 12.68 -3.78
CA LYS A 135 1.52 13.77 -4.63
C LYS A 135 3.00 13.63 -4.93
N GLY A 136 3.38 13.91 -6.17
CA GLY A 136 4.77 13.90 -6.63
C GLY A 136 4.89 13.86 -8.14
N ASP A 137 5.93 13.18 -8.64
CA ASP A 137 6.20 13.13 -10.08
C ASP A 137 5.79 11.79 -10.69
N VAL A 138 6.27 10.68 -10.13
CA VAL A 138 6.05 9.34 -10.71
C VAL A 138 5.48 8.39 -9.66
N MET A 139 4.41 7.69 -10.01
CA MET A 139 3.86 6.63 -9.20
C MET A 139 3.72 5.34 -10.00
N LYS A 140 4.09 4.21 -9.38
CA LYS A 140 3.84 2.87 -9.89
C LYS A 140 3.03 2.08 -8.86
N ILE A 141 2.02 1.36 -9.33
CA ILE A 141 1.19 0.45 -8.54
C ILE A 141 1.25 -0.91 -9.20
N ASP A 142 1.73 -1.92 -8.47
CA ASP A 142 1.73 -3.32 -8.87
C ASP A 142 0.88 -4.13 -7.88
N ASN A 143 -0.20 -4.73 -8.35
CA ASN A 143 -1.03 -5.61 -7.55
C ASN A 143 -0.96 -7.03 -8.12
N GLU A 144 -0.08 -7.86 -7.56
CA GLU A 144 0.16 -9.24 -7.96
C GLU A 144 -0.50 -10.24 -7.00
N GLY A 145 -0.81 -9.80 -5.79
CA GLY A 145 -1.38 -10.63 -4.72
C GLY A 145 -2.91 -10.80 -4.77
N VAL A 146 -3.45 -11.23 -3.64
CA VAL A 146 -4.90 -11.34 -3.41
C VAL A 146 -5.34 -10.22 -2.49
N GLY A 147 -5.86 -9.15 -3.04
CA GLY A 147 -6.26 -8.02 -2.21
C GLY A 147 -6.56 -6.76 -3.00
N SER A 148 -6.36 -5.61 -2.37
CA SER A 148 -6.70 -4.34 -3.01
C SER A 148 -5.66 -3.25 -2.76
N VAL A 149 -5.44 -2.44 -3.79
CA VAL A 149 -4.74 -1.17 -3.67
C VAL A 149 -5.75 -0.04 -3.90
N LYS A 150 -5.88 0.85 -2.93
CA LYS A 150 -6.74 2.01 -3.01
C LYS A 150 -5.93 3.28 -2.82
N VAL A 151 -5.98 4.19 -3.80
CA VAL A 151 -5.43 5.53 -3.67
C VAL A 151 -6.55 6.54 -3.87
N GLY A 152 -6.94 7.21 -2.79
CA GLY A 152 -8.09 8.10 -2.76
C GLY A 152 -7.93 9.27 -3.72
N ARG A 153 -6.78 9.96 -3.66
CA ARG A 153 -6.47 11.10 -4.53
C ARG A 153 -5.04 11.04 -5.01
N VAL A 154 -4.83 11.15 -6.32
CA VAL A 154 -3.50 11.10 -6.93
C VAL A 154 -3.24 12.38 -7.74
N ALA A 155 -2.15 13.06 -7.44
CA ALA A 155 -1.60 14.15 -8.25
C ALA A 155 -0.13 13.84 -8.56
N MET A 156 0.10 13.18 -9.67
CA MET A 156 1.41 12.76 -10.18
C MET A 156 1.52 13.17 -11.64
N VAL A 157 2.71 13.40 -12.14
CA VAL A 157 2.92 13.64 -13.58
C VAL A 157 2.63 12.36 -14.34
N ASP A 158 3.28 11.25 -13.93
CA ASP A 158 3.13 9.95 -14.54
C ASP A 158 2.63 8.91 -13.53
N LEU A 159 1.63 8.12 -13.93
CA LEU A 159 1.11 7.01 -13.14
C LEU A 159 1.03 5.74 -13.99
N LYS A 160 1.58 4.65 -13.48
CA LYS A 160 1.42 3.30 -14.04
C LYS A 160 0.70 2.40 -13.04
N VAL A 161 -0.27 1.63 -13.50
CA VAL A 161 -1.03 0.64 -12.74
C VAL A 161 -0.96 -0.70 -13.46
N ASP A 162 -0.39 -1.69 -12.80
CA ASP A 162 -0.36 -3.08 -13.25
C ASP A 162 -1.17 -3.92 -12.24
N ASN A 163 -2.20 -4.60 -12.70
CA ASN A 163 -3.00 -5.52 -11.89
C ASN A 163 -2.95 -6.92 -12.50
N GLU A 164 -2.03 -7.74 -12.00
CA GLU A 164 -1.78 -9.11 -12.45
C GLU A 164 -2.40 -10.15 -11.49
N GLY A 165 -2.69 -9.74 -10.25
CA GLY A 165 -3.23 -10.59 -9.21
C GLY A 165 -4.76 -10.80 -9.25
N VAL A 166 -5.28 -11.30 -8.13
CA VAL A 166 -6.71 -11.48 -7.88
C VAL A 166 -7.19 -10.40 -6.93
N GLY A 167 -7.71 -9.30 -7.45
CA GLY A 167 -8.12 -8.23 -6.57
C GLY A 167 -8.54 -6.96 -7.29
N SER A 168 -8.38 -5.82 -6.63
CA SER A 168 -8.82 -4.56 -7.21
C SER A 168 -7.84 -3.42 -7.00
N VAL A 169 -7.73 -2.56 -8.01
CA VAL A 169 -7.08 -1.26 -7.87
C VAL A 169 -8.13 -0.16 -8.05
N THR A 170 -8.19 0.78 -7.12
CA THR A 170 -9.12 1.92 -7.19
C THR A 170 -8.36 3.22 -6.94
N LEU A 171 -8.56 4.21 -7.81
CA LEU A 171 -7.88 5.50 -7.70
C LEU A 171 -8.70 6.66 -8.27
N ASP A 172 -8.46 7.87 -7.74
CA ASP A 172 -8.88 9.15 -8.29
C ASP A 172 -7.63 9.94 -8.74
N PHE A 173 -7.27 9.80 -10.01
CA PHE A 173 -6.16 10.53 -10.64
C PHE A 173 -6.67 11.89 -11.12
N TYR A 174 -6.75 12.83 -10.18
CA TYR A 174 -7.42 14.10 -10.39
C TYR A 174 -6.53 15.17 -11.03
N LYS A 175 -5.23 14.89 -11.20
CA LYS A 175 -4.28 15.79 -11.87
C LYS A 175 -3.03 15.05 -12.29
N GLY A 176 -2.74 15.02 -13.59
CA GLY A 176 -1.51 14.48 -14.15
C GLY A 176 -1.46 14.52 -15.67
N ASP A 177 -0.36 14.06 -16.23
CA ASP A 177 -0.15 14.06 -17.67
C ASP A 177 -0.41 12.68 -18.27
N TYR A 178 0.13 11.64 -17.69
CA TYR A 178 0.07 10.30 -18.25
C TYR A 178 -0.44 9.27 -17.24
N LEU A 179 -1.40 8.45 -17.69
CA LEU A 179 -1.85 7.27 -16.96
C LEU A 179 -1.84 6.05 -17.88
N LYS A 180 -1.14 5.00 -17.45
CA LYS A 180 -1.21 3.68 -18.06
C LYS A 180 -1.83 2.68 -17.08
N ILE A 181 -2.82 1.92 -17.53
CA ILE A 181 -3.49 0.85 -16.79
C ILE A 181 -3.34 -0.44 -17.59
N ASN A 182 -2.71 -1.46 -16.98
CA ASN A 182 -2.70 -2.84 -17.47
C ASN A 182 -3.50 -3.69 -16.48
N ASN A 183 -4.40 -4.52 -16.96
CA ASN A 183 -5.17 -5.46 -16.15
C ASN A 183 -5.10 -6.86 -16.78
N ASP A 184 -4.07 -7.61 -16.40
CA ASP A 184 -3.80 -8.97 -16.90
C ASP A 184 -4.27 -10.05 -15.92
N GLY A 185 -4.63 -9.64 -14.70
CA GLY A 185 -5.12 -10.52 -13.65
C GLY A 185 -6.62 -10.82 -13.69
N VAL A 186 -7.10 -11.39 -12.58
CA VAL A 186 -8.53 -11.62 -12.33
C VAL A 186 -9.03 -10.58 -11.35
N GLY A 187 -9.56 -9.48 -11.87
CA GLY A 187 -9.98 -8.43 -10.96
C GLY A 187 -10.53 -7.18 -11.62
N LYS A 188 -10.55 -6.11 -10.82
CA LYS A 188 -11.16 -4.86 -11.25
C LYS A 188 -10.20 -3.69 -11.06
N VAL A 189 -10.02 -2.88 -12.10
CA VAL A 189 -9.41 -1.56 -11.98
C VAL A 189 -10.50 -0.50 -12.12
N SER A 190 -10.60 0.43 -11.17
CA SER A 190 -11.54 1.55 -11.21
C SER A 190 -10.76 2.87 -11.09
N ALA A 191 -10.81 3.68 -12.13
CA ALA A 191 -10.11 4.95 -12.17
C ALA A 191 -11.05 6.10 -12.54
N LYS A 192 -11.04 7.15 -11.70
CA LYS A 192 -11.52 8.46 -12.08
C LYS A 192 -10.30 9.28 -12.49
N VAL A 193 -10.34 9.90 -13.66
CA VAL A 193 -9.14 10.50 -14.26
C VAL A 193 -9.34 11.96 -14.66
N ASP A 194 -8.26 12.73 -14.53
CA ASP A 194 -8.09 14.04 -15.16
C ASP A 194 -6.63 14.15 -15.63
N CYS A 195 -6.37 13.73 -16.89
CA CYS A 195 -5.02 13.64 -17.44
C CYS A 195 -4.97 13.98 -18.93
N GLN A 196 -3.78 14.15 -19.49
CA GLN A 196 -3.58 14.43 -20.90
C GLN A 196 -3.69 13.14 -21.74
N ILE A 197 -3.07 12.05 -21.27
CA ILE A 197 -2.99 10.79 -22.00
C ILE A 197 -3.40 9.65 -21.09
N LEU A 198 -4.35 8.83 -21.54
CA LEU A 198 -4.79 7.61 -20.88
C LEU A 198 -4.64 6.42 -21.84
N ASN A 199 -3.86 5.42 -21.42
CA ASN A 199 -3.71 4.14 -22.11
C ASN A 199 -4.22 3.02 -21.23
N VAL A 200 -5.04 2.12 -21.79
CA VAL A 200 -5.65 1.01 -21.05
C VAL A 200 -5.54 -0.28 -21.84
N ASP A 201 -4.93 -1.29 -21.22
CA ASP A 201 -4.80 -2.64 -21.72
C ASP A 201 -5.55 -3.61 -20.78
N LEU A 202 -6.40 -4.48 -21.34
CA LEU A 202 -7.12 -5.53 -20.61
C LEU A 202 -6.91 -6.87 -21.31
N ASP A 203 -5.99 -7.68 -20.80
CA ASP A 203 -5.67 -9.01 -21.33
C ASP A 203 -6.12 -10.13 -20.39
N GLY A 204 -6.44 -9.81 -19.15
CA GLY A 204 -6.90 -10.74 -18.14
C GLY A 204 -8.40 -11.03 -18.14
N VAL A 205 -8.87 -11.62 -17.04
CA VAL A 205 -10.29 -11.90 -16.76
C VAL A 205 -10.80 -10.88 -15.75
N GLY A 206 -11.37 -9.78 -16.21
CA GLY A 206 -11.77 -8.73 -15.27
C GLY A 206 -12.44 -7.54 -15.92
N SER A 207 -12.41 -6.41 -15.23
CA SER A 207 -13.01 -5.19 -15.74
C SER A 207 -12.20 -3.94 -15.42
N VAL A 208 -12.20 -3.01 -16.37
CA VAL A 208 -11.68 -1.66 -16.15
C VAL A 208 -12.86 -0.67 -16.23
N HIS A 209 -13.05 0.15 -15.19
CA HIS A 209 -14.07 1.17 -15.12
C HIS A 209 -13.43 2.54 -15.09
N LEU A 210 -13.77 3.37 -16.07
CA LEU A 210 -13.19 4.69 -16.28
C LEU A 210 -14.25 5.78 -16.22
N SER A 211 -13.89 6.89 -15.58
CA SER A 211 -14.69 8.11 -15.56
C SER A 211 -13.79 9.34 -15.53
N GLY A 212 -14.34 10.52 -15.83
CA GLY A 212 -13.60 11.78 -15.77
C GLY A 212 -13.24 12.34 -17.13
N VAL A 213 -12.05 12.91 -17.29
CA VAL A 213 -11.63 13.65 -18.50
C VAL A 213 -10.22 13.29 -18.90
N THR A 214 -9.98 13.10 -20.20
CA THR A 214 -8.62 12.93 -20.75
C THR A 214 -8.49 13.62 -22.11
N GLY A 215 -7.30 14.07 -22.44
CA GLY A 215 -7.01 14.65 -23.76
C GLY A 215 -6.99 13.58 -24.86
N LYS A 216 -6.26 12.50 -24.63
CA LYS A 216 -6.12 11.37 -25.56
C LYS A 216 -6.40 10.07 -24.84
N TYR A 217 -7.17 9.19 -25.46
CA TYR A 217 -7.48 7.86 -24.92
C TYR A 217 -7.16 6.76 -25.93
N THR A 218 -6.44 5.75 -25.47
CA THR A 218 -6.16 4.52 -26.22
C THR A 218 -6.57 3.33 -25.37
N ARG A 219 -7.28 2.37 -25.97
CA ARG A 219 -7.63 1.13 -25.29
C ARG A 219 -7.36 -0.08 -26.17
N HIS A 220 -6.89 -1.13 -25.54
CA HIS A 220 -6.73 -2.46 -26.11
C HIS A 220 -7.41 -3.49 -25.24
N LYS A 221 -8.00 -4.53 -25.83
CA LYS A 221 -8.67 -5.58 -25.09
C LYS A 221 -8.58 -6.90 -25.86
N ASP A 222 -7.82 -7.85 -25.31
CA ASP A 222 -7.73 -9.23 -25.78
C ASP A 222 -8.33 -10.23 -24.77
N GLY A 223 -8.46 -9.84 -23.51
CA GLY A 223 -8.95 -10.67 -22.41
C GLY A 223 -10.47 -10.87 -22.35
N VAL A 224 -10.89 -11.71 -21.39
CA VAL A 224 -12.31 -11.97 -21.09
C VAL A 224 -12.80 -10.99 -20.03
N GLY A 225 -13.48 -9.95 -20.43
CA GLY A 225 -13.94 -8.93 -19.51
C GLY A 225 -14.49 -7.70 -20.20
N SER A 226 -14.56 -6.58 -19.51
CA SER A 226 -15.13 -5.35 -20.04
C SER A 226 -14.32 -4.11 -19.69
N ILE A 227 -14.17 -3.19 -20.66
CA ILE A 227 -13.75 -1.83 -20.40
C ILE A 227 -14.99 -0.95 -20.48
N SER A 228 -15.37 -0.36 -19.33
CA SER A 228 -16.51 0.55 -19.21
C SER A 228 -15.97 1.98 -19.11
N ASP A 229 -16.13 2.72 -20.18
CA ASP A 229 -15.63 4.09 -20.36
C ASP A 229 -16.75 5.11 -20.67
N GLY A 230 -18.00 4.74 -20.45
CA GLY A 230 -19.17 5.63 -20.70
C GLY A 230 -19.18 6.89 -19.80
N GLY A 231 -18.44 6.92 -18.72
CA GLY A 231 -18.23 8.10 -17.88
C GLY A 231 -17.01 8.94 -18.22
N LEU A 232 -16.25 8.57 -19.26
CA LEU A 232 -15.02 9.24 -19.69
C LEU A 232 -15.31 10.23 -20.81
N LYS A 233 -14.86 11.46 -20.66
CA LYS A 233 -14.87 12.50 -21.70
C LYS A 233 -13.50 12.59 -22.34
N VAL A 234 -13.41 12.47 -23.66
CA VAL A 234 -12.16 12.57 -24.43
C VAL A 234 -12.15 13.85 -25.25
N GLY A 235 -11.03 14.54 -25.24
CA GLY A 235 -10.82 15.85 -25.86
C GLY A 235 -11.03 16.98 -24.85
N ARG A 236 -10.01 17.75 -24.64
CA ARG A 236 -10.00 19.02 -23.89
C ARG A 236 -9.97 20.18 -24.87
#